data_6d8dec491cfa5dd83f1c92e0c29d8a35
#
_entry.id   6d8dec491cfa5dd83f1c92e0c29d8a35
#
_cell.length_a   1.000
_cell.length_b   1.000
_cell.length_c   1.000
_cell.angle_alpha   90.00
_cell.angle_beta   90.00
_cell.angle_gamma   90.00
#
_symmetry.space_group_name_H-M   'P 1'
#
loop_
_entity.id
_entity.type
_entity.pdbx_description
1 polymer ?
#
loop_
_entity_poly.entity_id
_entity_poly.type
_entity_poly.pdbx_seq_one_letter_code
_entity_poly.pdbx_strand_id
1 'polypeptide(L)'
;DVSHVKRTDQAPSAIGNVQLFQRSDGSTQNRIVVVPGANLLLTQADVAFLREKIGGFDMVMLQLEIPLPVNIAVARYARAAGVPVMLNPAPAAPLPADLLSAVTYLSPNENEAELLSGVPLHRTEHGIDLKRVEHAAAVLRDKGAAHVIVTLGDVGSAYLGKEFLHCPSVSGIQAID
;
A
#
# COMPACT_ATOMS: atom_id res chain seq x y z
N ASP A 1 -6.70 -19.74 7.63
CA ASP A 1 -5.56 -20.63 7.87
C ASP A 1 -4.45 -19.85 8.58
N VAL A 2 -3.97 -20.36 9.71
CA VAL A 2 -2.93 -19.76 10.57
C VAL A 2 -1.69 -20.68 10.70
N SER A 3 -1.59 -21.70 9.86
CA SER A 3 -0.53 -22.72 9.93
C SER A 3 0.89 -22.15 9.77
N HIS A 4 0.99 -20.98 9.13
CA HIS A 4 2.25 -20.29 8.87
C HIS A 4 2.49 -19.07 9.79
N VAL A 5 1.58 -18.83 10.75
CA VAL A 5 1.80 -17.79 11.77
C VAL A 5 2.77 -18.32 12.81
N LYS A 6 3.91 -17.65 12.96
CA LYS A 6 4.95 -18.01 13.94
C LYS A 6 4.80 -17.15 15.19
N ARG A 7 5.24 -17.72 16.32
CA ARG A 7 5.39 -16.99 17.58
C ARG A 7 6.86 -16.79 17.88
N THR A 8 7.18 -15.67 18.52
CA THR A 8 8.53 -15.35 19.00
C THR A 8 8.44 -14.77 20.41
N ASP A 9 9.48 -14.97 21.21
CA ASP A 9 9.71 -14.35 22.52
C ASP A 9 10.72 -13.18 22.45
N GLN A 10 11.29 -12.93 21.27
CA GLN A 10 12.32 -11.90 21.06
C GLN A 10 11.74 -10.47 20.98
N ALA A 11 10.48 -10.32 20.65
CA ALA A 11 9.80 -9.02 20.59
C ALA A 11 8.28 -9.18 20.79
N PRO A 12 7.61 -8.15 21.34
CA PRO A 12 6.14 -8.12 21.38
C PRO A 12 5.56 -8.03 19.96
N SER A 13 4.28 -8.37 19.83
CA SER A 13 3.54 -8.13 18.59
C SER A 13 3.56 -6.65 18.21
N ALA A 14 3.43 -6.36 16.92
CA ALA A 14 3.25 -4.98 16.46
C ALA A 14 2.04 -4.33 17.14
N ILE A 15 2.15 -3.03 17.43
CA ILE A 15 1.08 -2.25 18.05
C ILE A 15 0.85 -1.00 17.21
N GLY A 16 -0.40 -0.79 16.78
CA GLY A 16 -0.87 0.46 16.21
C GLY A 16 -1.68 1.23 17.25
N ASN A 17 -1.21 2.41 17.65
CA ASN A 17 -1.94 3.33 18.52
C ASN A 17 -2.62 4.38 17.63
N VAL A 18 -3.94 4.30 17.50
CA VAL A 18 -4.75 5.25 16.73
C VAL A 18 -5.22 6.36 17.67
N GLN A 19 -4.80 7.59 17.39
CA GLN A 19 -5.20 8.78 18.12
C GLN A 19 -6.17 9.58 17.24
N LEU A 20 -7.35 9.85 17.75
CA LEU A 20 -8.35 10.67 17.09
C LEU A 20 -8.24 12.12 17.57
N PHE A 21 -8.17 13.05 16.63
CA PHE A 21 -8.13 14.48 16.89
C PHE A 21 -9.33 15.15 16.23
N GLN A 22 -10.12 15.86 17.03
CA GLN A 22 -11.18 16.70 16.50
C GLN A 22 -10.59 18.06 16.10
N ARG A 23 -10.81 18.47 14.87
CA ARG A 23 -10.44 19.79 14.37
C ARG A 23 -11.46 20.85 14.79
N SER A 24 -11.07 22.12 14.68
CA SER A 24 -11.95 23.26 14.96
C SER A 24 -13.13 23.37 14.00
N ASP A 25 -13.05 22.76 12.82
CA ASP A 25 -14.14 22.67 11.83
C ASP A 25 -15.11 21.51 12.10
N GLY A 26 -14.91 20.75 13.19
CA GLY A 26 -15.73 19.59 13.57
C GLY A 26 -15.32 18.29 12.88
N SER A 27 -14.37 18.30 11.93
CA SER A 27 -13.85 17.08 11.31
C SER A 27 -12.95 16.32 12.24
N THR A 28 -12.92 14.98 12.11
CA THR A 28 -12.02 14.11 12.86
C THR A 28 -10.85 13.70 11.98
N GLN A 29 -9.64 13.83 12.51
CA GLN A 29 -8.43 13.26 11.93
C GLN A 29 -7.90 12.16 12.83
N ASN A 30 -7.30 11.14 12.21
CA ASN A 30 -6.53 10.14 12.94
C ASN A 30 -5.03 10.36 12.74
N ARG A 31 -4.27 9.99 13.76
CA ARG A 31 -2.81 9.78 13.68
C ARG A 31 -2.51 8.40 14.23
N ILE A 32 -1.69 7.66 13.53
CA ILE A 32 -1.34 6.30 13.92
C ILE A 32 0.15 6.28 14.28
N VAL A 33 0.44 5.86 15.51
CA VAL A 33 1.81 5.56 15.94
C VAL A 33 1.98 4.06 15.88
N VAL A 34 2.86 3.59 15.01
CA VAL A 34 3.13 2.16 14.84
C VAL A 34 4.43 1.79 15.53
N VAL A 35 4.36 0.76 16.39
CA VAL A 35 5.53 0.07 16.92
C VAL A 35 5.61 -1.29 16.22
N PRO A 36 6.55 -1.51 15.30
CA PRO A 36 6.52 -2.67 14.42
C PRO A 36 6.79 -4.01 15.12
N GLY A 37 7.48 -4.01 16.28
CA GLY A 37 7.68 -5.19 17.09
C GLY A 37 8.21 -6.40 16.32
N ALA A 38 7.58 -7.56 16.52
CA ALA A 38 7.95 -8.83 15.90
C ALA A 38 7.87 -8.82 14.36
N ASN A 39 7.15 -7.88 13.74
CA ASN A 39 7.11 -7.78 12.27
C ASN A 39 8.51 -7.60 11.68
N LEU A 40 9.41 -6.87 12.37
CA LEU A 40 10.77 -6.64 11.88
C LEU A 40 11.71 -7.85 12.04
N LEU A 41 11.29 -8.89 12.73
CA LEU A 41 12.07 -10.12 12.89
C LEU A 41 11.87 -11.11 11.74
N LEU A 42 10.90 -10.84 10.84
CA LEU A 42 10.61 -11.70 9.72
C LEU A 42 11.80 -11.71 8.74
N THR A 43 12.18 -12.91 8.31
CA THR A 43 13.31 -13.14 7.38
C THR A 43 12.85 -13.78 6.07
N GLN A 44 13.69 -13.75 5.07
CA GLN A 44 13.41 -14.47 3.81
C GLN A 44 13.28 -15.99 4.00
N ALA A 45 13.96 -16.57 4.99
CA ALA A 45 13.84 -17.98 5.33
C ALA A 45 12.43 -18.33 5.84
N ASP A 46 11.80 -17.41 6.56
CA ASP A 46 10.45 -17.60 7.10
C ASP A 46 9.39 -17.70 6.00
N VAL A 47 9.62 -17.11 4.86
CA VAL A 47 8.70 -17.08 3.72
C VAL A 47 9.14 -18.00 2.57
N ALA A 48 10.22 -18.76 2.75
CA ALA A 48 10.79 -19.61 1.68
C ALA A 48 9.82 -20.70 1.20
N PHE A 49 8.92 -21.18 2.06
CA PHE A 49 7.88 -22.15 1.73
C PHE A 49 6.89 -21.64 0.65
N LEU A 50 6.77 -20.31 0.48
CA LEU A 50 5.94 -19.71 -0.56
C LEU A 50 6.45 -20.01 -1.98
N ARG A 51 7.72 -20.36 -2.16
CA ARG A 51 8.24 -20.75 -3.49
C ARG A 51 7.43 -21.87 -4.13
N GLU A 52 6.96 -22.82 -3.32
CA GLU A 52 6.19 -23.97 -3.79
C GLU A 52 4.68 -23.76 -3.71
N LYS A 53 4.23 -22.92 -2.78
CA LYS A 53 2.80 -22.77 -2.49
C LYS A 53 2.16 -21.54 -3.14
N ILE A 54 2.93 -20.52 -3.52
CA ILE A 54 2.40 -19.22 -3.92
C ILE A 54 1.52 -19.30 -5.17
N GLY A 55 1.77 -20.25 -6.07
CA GLY A 55 0.96 -20.49 -7.26
C GLY A 55 -0.49 -20.96 -6.99
N GLY A 56 -0.79 -21.33 -5.75
CA GLY A 56 -2.16 -21.69 -5.33
C GLY A 56 -3.00 -20.50 -4.85
N PHE A 57 -2.48 -19.28 -4.90
CA PHE A 57 -3.20 -18.08 -4.50
C PHE A 57 -3.59 -17.25 -5.73
N ASP A 58 -4.72 -16.56 -5.64
CA ASP A 58 -5.22 -15.68 -6.70
C ASP A 58 -4.49 -14.33 -6.73
N MET A 59 -4.00 -13.87 -5.58
CA MET A 59 -3.28 -12.61 -5.42
C MET A 59 -2.41 -12.63 -4.16
N VAL A 60 -1.28 -11.94 -4.20
CA VAL A 60 -0.45 -11.63 -3.03
C VAL A 60 -0.61 -10.16 -2.70
N MET A 61 -0.95 -9.87 -1.44
CA MET A 61 -1.06 -8.50 -0.93
C MET A 61 0.11 -8.21 0.02
N LEU A 62 0.82 -7.12 -0.22
CA LEU A 62 2.01 -6.68 0.52
C LEU A 62 1.83 -5.27 1.07
N GLN A 63 2.53 -5.01 2.17
CA GLN A 63 2.67 -3.69 2.81
C GLN A 63 4.13 -3.51 3.25
N LEU A 64 4.51 -2.29 3.68
CA LEU A 64 5.88 -1.99 4.08
C LEU A 64 6.11 -2.07 5.61
N GLU A 65 5.32 -2.88 6.31
CA GLU A 65 5.43 -3.08 7.76
C GLU A 65 6.32 -4.27 8.15
N ILE A 66 6.89 -4.95 7.18
CA ILE A 66 7.87 -6.02 7.35
C ILE A 66 9.17 -5.65 6.63
N PRO A 67 10.30 -6.34 6.91
CA PRO A 67 11.56 -6.02 6.25
C PRO A 67 11.45 -6.06 4.72
N LEU A 68 11.93 -5.02 4.06
CA LEU A 68 11.86 -4.86 2.61
C LEU A 68 12.43 -6.06 1.82
N PRO A 69 13.55 -6.72 2.26
CA PRO A 69 14.04 -7.92 1.58
C PRO A 69 13.03 -9.08 1.56
N VAL A 70 12.13 -9.16 2.56
CA VAL A 70 11.06 -10.17 2.60
C VAL A 70 10.00 -9.84 1.55
N ASN A 71 9.55 -8.57 1.47
CA ASN A 71 8.63 -8.11 0.44
C ASN A 71 9.17 -8.41 -0.97
N ILE A 72 10.45 -8.09 -1.22
CA ILE A 72 11.10 -8.36 -2.51
C ILE A 72 11.10 -9.86 -2.83
N ALA A 73 11.44 -10.71 -1.85
CA ALA A 73 11.47 -12.15 -2.06
C ALA A 73 10.07 -12.70 -2.42
N VAL A 74 9.05 -12.31 -1.66
CA VAL A 74 7.67 -12.75 -1.90
C VAL A 74 7.14 -12.25 -3.24
N ALA A 75 7.38 -10.98 -3.58
CA ALA A 75 6.98 -10.42 -4.87
C ALA A 75 7.63 -11.16 -6.05
N ARG A 76 8.92 -11.55 -5.92
CA ARG A 76 9.61 -12.35 -6.92
C ARG A 76 9.04 -13.76 -7.05
N TYR A 77 8.68 -14.42 -5.93
CA TYR A 77 8.04 -15.73 -5.97
C TYR A 77 6.70 -15.66 -6.68
N ALA A 78 5.86 -14.66 -6.35
CA ALA A 78 4.57 -14.44 -6.97
C ALA A 78 4.71 -14.21 -8.48
N ARG A 79 5.61 -13.31 -8.89
CA ARG A 79 5.89 -13.05 -10.31
C ARG A 79 6.33 -14.30 -11.06
N ALA A 80 7.23 -15.09 -10.48
CA ALA A 80 7.69 -16.34 -11.09
C ALA A 80 6.59 -17.38 -11.28
N ALA A 81 5.58 -17.37 -10.39
CA ALA A 81 4.40 -18.23 -10.44
C ALA A 81 3.23 -17.64 -11.25
N GLY A 82 3.36 -16.43 -11.81
CA GLY A 82 2.28 -15.74 -12.53
C GLY A 82 1.16 -15.22 -11.64
N VAL A 83 1.38 -15.11 -10.32
CA VAL A 83 0.40 -14.60 -9.36
C VAL A 83 0.53 -13.09 -9.24
N PRO A 84 -0.57 -12.33 -9.40
CA PRO A 84 -0.53 -10.87 -9.30
C PRO A 84 -0.16 -10.43 -7.88
N VAL A 85 0.60 -9.32 -7.80
CA VAL A 85 1.03 -8.71 -6.55
C VAL A 85 0.40 -7.34 -6.41
N MET A 86 -0.28 -7.09 -5.29
CA MET A 86 -0.75 -5.77 -4.88
C MET A 86 0.14 -5.27 -3.75
N LEU A 87 0.74 -4.10 -3.91
CA LEU A 87 1.53 -3.43 -2.87
C LEU A 87 0.81 -2.16 -2.42
N ASN A 88 0.42 -2.12 -1.16
CA ASN A 88 0.12 -0.87 -0.46
C ASN A 88 1.43 -0.34 0.13
N PRO A 89 1.99 0.79 -0.34
CA PRO A 89 3.30 1.29 0.08
C PRO A 89 3.24 2.06 1.41
N ALA A 90 2.57 1.50 2.40
CA ALA A 90 2.38 2.06 3.75
C ALA A 90 3.24 1.30 4.78
N PRO A 91 3.99 2.01 5.65
CA PRO A 91 4.32 3.44 5.58
C PRO A 91 5.21 3.77 4.37
N ALA A 92 5.02 4.97 3.80
CA ALA A 92 5.74 5.36 2.59
C ALA A 92 7.27 5.34 2.79
N ALA A 93 7.94 4.61 1.90
CA ALA A 93 9.40 4.51 1.86
C ALA A 93 9.87 4.39 0.41
N PRO A 94 11.12 4.73 0.09
CA PRO A 94 11.66 4.51 -1.24
C PRO A 94 11.51 3.07 -1.68
N LEU A 95 10.96 2.86 -2.88
CA LEU A 95 10.73 1.54 -3.45
C LEU A 95 11.82 1.21 -4.48
N PRO A 96 12.59 0.13 -4.28
CA PRO A 96 13.59 -0.28 -5.26
C PRO A 96 12.93 -0.81 -6.53
N ALA A 97 13.61 -0.61 -7.67
CA ALA A 97 13.09 -0.96 -9.00
C ALA A 97 12.75 -2.46 -9.14
N ASP A 98 13.50 -3.32 -8.46
CA ASP A 98 13.26 -4.77 -8.49
C ASP A 98 11.98 -5.20 -7.75
N LEU A 99 11.55 -4.45 -6.72
CA LEU A 99 10.24 -4.64 -6.12
C LEU A 99 9.15 -4.12 -7.05
N LEU A 100 9.28 -2.87 -7.52
CA LEU A 100 8.26 -2.25 -8.39
C LEU A 100 8.01 -3.05 -9.67
N SER A 101 9.05 -3.59 -10.29
CA SER A 101 8.90 -4.42 -11.49
C SER A 101 8.17 -5.75 -11.25
N ALA A 102 8.06 -6.20 -10.00
CA ALA A 102 7.31 -7.40 -9.63
C ALA A 102 5.89 -7.08 -9.13
N VAL A 103 5.55 -5.80 -8.92
CA VAL A 103 4.24 -5.35 -8.47
C VAL A 103 3.30 -5.20 -9.67
N THR A 104 2.14 -5.87 -9.58
CA THR A 104 1.07 -5.72 -10.58
C THR A 104 0.24 -4.48 -10.29
N TYR A 105 -0.15 -4.28 -9.03
CA TYR A 105 -0.96 -3.16 -8.58
C TYR A 105 -0.24 -2.42 -7.45
N LEU A 106 0.14 -1.17 -7.67
CA LEU A 106 0.63 -0.27 -6.62
C LEU A 106 -0.55 0.58 -6.12
N SER A 107 -0.85 0.50 -4.82
CA SER A 107 -2.05 1.13 -4.24
C SER A 107 -1.70 2.13 -3.13
N PRO A 108 -1.11 3.29 -3.46
CA PRO A 108 -0.84 4.36 -2.51
C PRO A 108 -2.10 5.17 -2.17
N ASN A 109 -2.10 5.80 -1.00
CA ASN A 109 -2.95 6.95 -0.74
C ASN A 109 -2.35 8.24 -1.35
N GLU A 110 -3.04 9.39 -1.18
CA GLU A 110 -2.60 10.69 -1.72
C GLU A 110 -1.18 11.06 -1.25
N ASN A 111 -0.92 10.95 0.05
CA ASN A 111 0.37 11.32 0.65
C ASN A 111 1.50 10.40 0.18
N GLU A 112 1.22 9.11 0.09
CA GLU A 112 2.16 8.10 -0.42
C GLU A 112 2.43 8.31 -1.90
N ALA A 113 1.39 8.59 -2.69
CA ALA A 113 1.51 8.88 -4.11
C ALA A 113 2.34 10.16 -4.35
N GLU A 114 2.11 11.24 -3.58
CA GLU A 114 2.91 12.46 -3.63
C GLU A 114 4.37 12.18 -3.30
N LEU A 115 4.63 11.49 -2.17
CA LEU A 115 5.99 11.21 -1.71
C LEU A 115 6.76 10.33 -2.71
N LEU A 116 6.11 9.30 -3.24
CA LEU A 116 6.75 8.33 -4.13
C LEU A 116 6.91 8.86 -5.56
N SER A 117 5.98 9.67 -6.04
CA SER A 117 6.05 10.26 -7.38
C SER A 117 6.87 11.55 -7.43
N GLY A 118 6.88 12.32 -6.35
CA GLY A 118 7.39 13.70 -6.29
C GLY A 118 6.42 14.72 -6.90
N VAL A 119 5.20 14.31 -7.26
CA VAL A 119 4.17 15.20 -7.82
C VAL A 119 3.27 15.68 -6.69
N PRO A 120 3.18 17.01 -6.42
CA PRO A 120 2.31 17.53 -5.38
C PRO A 120 0.83 17.26 -5.64
N LEU A 121 0.14 16.69 -4.64
CA LEU A 121 -1.29 16.32 -4.70
C LEU A 121 -2.13 17.10 -3.68
N HIS A 122 -1.86 18.42 -3.59
CA HIS A 122 -2.57 19.25 -2.61
C HIS A 122 -4.07 19.26 -2.82
N ARG A 123 -4.82 19.05 -1.74
CA ARG A 123 -6.25 19.29 -1.71
C ARG A 123 -6.53 20.78 -1.62
N THR A 124 -7.55 21.24 -2.34
CA THR A 124 -8.11 22.57 -2.27
C THR A 124 -9.55 22.50 -1.75
N GLU A 125 -10.19 23.64 -1.54
CA GLU A 125 -11.63 23.71 -1.24
C GLU A 125 -12.54 23.12 -2.35
N HIS A 126 -12.00 22.97 -3.56
CA HIS A 126 -12.67 22.35 -4.72
C HIS A 126 -12.34 20.85 -4.89
N GLY A 127 -11.68 20.23 -3.91
CA GLY A 127 -11.25 18.84 -3.95
C GLY A 127 -9.81 18.68 -4.43
N ILE A 128 -9.51 17.53 -5.06
CA ILE A 128 -8.19 17.19 -5.60
C ILE A 128 -8.17 17.35 -7.13
N ASP A 129 -7.06 17.84 -7.67
CA ASP A 129 -6.86 17.93 -9.12
C ASP A 129 -6.55 16.53 -9.71
N LEU A 130 -7.55 15.94 -10.36
CA LEU A 130 -7.43 14.61 -10.98
C LEU A 130 -6.35 14.52 -12.06
N LYS A 131 -6.00 15.63 -12.75
CA LYS A 131 -4.89 15.64 -13.71
C LYS A 131 -3.55 15.47 -13.01
N ARG A 132 -3.40 16.04 -11.83
CA ARG A 132 -2.20 15.82 -11.01
C ARG A 132 -2.14 14.39 -10.48
N VAL A 133 -3.28 13.82 -10.08
CA VAL A 133 -3.37 12.41 -9.67
C VAL A 133 -2.97 11.50 -10.83
N GLU A 134 -3.49 11.74 -12.02
CA GLU A 134 -3.11 11.01 -13.24
C GLU A 134 -1.61 11.11 -13.52
N HIS A 135 -1.04 12.31 -13.41
CA HIS A 135 0.39 12.53 -13.60
C HIS A 135 1.23 11.78 -12.55
N ALA A 136 0.85 11.85 -11.27
CA ALA A 136 1.52 11.11 -10.21
C ALA A 136 1.47 9.59 -10.46
N ALA A 137 0.31 9.08 -10.84
CA ALA A 137 0.13 7.67 -11.17
C ALA A 137 0.98 7.27 -12.40
N ALA A 138 1.10 8.12 -13.41
CA ALA A 138 1.95 7.89 -14.58
C ALA A 138 3.43 7.79 -14.19
N VAL A 139 3.92 8.72 -13.35
CA VAL A 139 5.29 8.66 -12.82
C VAL A 139 5.55 7.36 -12.05
N LEU A 140 4.60 6.92 -11.23
CA LEU A 140 4.72 5.66 -10.48
C LEU A 140 4.72 4.43 -11.39
N ARG A 141 3.91 4.44 -12.43
CA ARG A 141 3.90 3.39 -13.46
C ARG A 141 5.22 3.35 -14.22
N ASP A 142 5.76 4.49 -14.60
CA ASP A 142 7.05 4.58 -15.32
C ASP A 142 8.23 4.12 -14.45
N LYS A 143 8.08 4.15 -13.11
CA LYS A 143 9.04 3.54 -12.16
C LYS A 143 8.95 2.01 -12.10
N GLY A 144 7.96 1.37 -12.74
CA GLY A 144 7.90 -0.08 -12.92
C GLY A 144 6.61 -0.77 -12.48
N ALA A 145 5.68 -0.10 -11.80
CA ALA A 145 4.38 -0.69 -11.47
C ALA A 145 3.53 -0.87 -12.73
N ALA A 146 2.88 -2.04 -12.90
CA ALA A 146 2.06 -2.25 -14.09
C ALA A 146 0.75 -1.43 -14.06
N HIS A 147 0.14 -1.32 -12.89
CA HIS A 147 -1.08 -0.57 -12.63
C HIS A 147 -0.93 0.24 -11.34
N VAL A 148 -1.54 1.43 -11.29
CA VAL A 148 -1.55 2.28 -10.09
C VAL A 148 -2.98 2.60 -9.69
N ILE A 149 -3.30 2.41 -8.41
CA ILE A 149 -4.60 2.74 -7.80
C ILE A 149 -4.33 3.75 -6.70
N VAL A 150 -4.72 5.01 -6.87
CA VAL A 150 -4.56 6.04 -5.83
C VAL A 150 -5.86 6.17 -5.06
N THR A 151 -5.82 5.92 -3.75
CA THR A 151 -6.99 6.16 -2.88
C THR A 151 -7.04 7.63 -2.49
N LEU A 152 -8.23 8.25 -2.62
CA LEU A 152 -8.45 9.69 -2.54
C LEU A 152 -9.45 10.06 -1.42
N GLY A 153 -9.58 9.19 -0.41
CA GLY A 153 -10.49 9.40 0.71
C GLY A 153 -11.94 9.61 0.25
N ASP A 154 -12.54 10.71 0.64
CA ASP A 154 -13.92 11.11 0.30
C ASP A 154 -14.15 11.40 -1.19
N VAL A 155 -13.09 11.61 -1.97
CA VAL A 155 -13.17 11.78 -3.43
C VAL A 155 -13.27 10.41 -4.15
N GLY A 156 -12.95 9.31 -3.47
CA GLY A 156 -13.00 7.96 -4.01
C GLY A 156 -11.63 7.39 -4.35
N SER A 157 -11.43 6.91 -5.56
CA SER A 157 -10.15 6.37 -6.03
C SER A 157 -9.90 6.65 -7.51
N ALA A 158 -8.64 6.67 -7.89
CA ALA A 158 -8.21 6.79 -9.27
C ALA A 158 -7.37 5.58 -9.66
N TYR A 159 -7.58 5.08 -10.86
CA TYR A 159 -6.85 3.96 -11.42
C TYR A 159 -6.15 4.38 -12.71
N LEU A 160 -4.90 4.01 -12.86
CA LEU A 160 -4.15 4.12 -14.10
C LEU A 160 -3.62 2.75 -14.53
N GLY A 161 -4.17 2.26 -15.62
CA GLY A 161 -3.69 1.11 -16.37
C GLY A 161 -3.45 1.51 -17.83
N LYS A 162 -4.23 0.94 -18.75
CA LYS A 162 -4.24 1.40 -20.15
C LYS A 162 -4.86 2.79 -20.28
N GLU A 163 -5.86 3.07 -19.45
CA GLU A 163 -6.58 4.33 -19.39
C GLU A 163 -6.63 4.82 -17.96
N PHE A 164 -6.81 6.14 -17.78
CA PHE A 164 -7.07 6.73 -16.48
C PHE A 164 -8.57 6.68 -16.19
N LEU A 165 -8.93 6.18 -15.02
CA LEU A 165 -10.31 6.08 -14.54
C LEU A 165 -10.41 6.71 -13.15
N HIS A 166 -11.45 7.49 -12.90
CA HIS A 166 -11.82 7.95 -11.58
C HIS A 166 -13.11 7.27 -11.14
N CYS A 167 -13.08 6.64 -9.98
CA CYS A 167 -14.24 6.06 -9.32
C CYS A 167 -14.59 6.94 -8.11
N PRO A 168 -15.68 7.72 -8.16
CA PRO A 168 -16.06 8.58 -7.05
C PRO A 168 -16.47 7.74 -5.83
N SER A 169 -16.37 8.32 -4.64
CA SER A 169 -16.87 7.68 -3.42
C SER A 169 -18.37 7.52 -3.45
N VAL A 170 -18.87 6.52 -2.71
CA VAL A 170 -20.30 6.32 -2.55
C VAL A 170 -20.85 7.45 -1.68
N SER A 171 -21.83 8.20 -2.21
CA SER A 171 -22.47 9.30 -1.49
C SER A 171 -23.44 8.79 -0.41
N GLY A 172 -23.63 9.59 0.65
CA GLY A 172 -24.60 9.29 1.71
C GLY A 172 -24.13 8.29 2.77
N ILE A 173 -22.87 7.89 2.75
CA ILE A 173 -22.27 7.11 3.83
C ILE A 173 -21.70 8.05 4.88
N GLN A 174 -22.12 7.88 6.13
CA GLN A 174 -21.56 8.56 7.29
C GLN A 174 -20.73 7.56 8.09
N ALA A 175 -19.46 7.87 8.32
CA ALA A 175 -18.61 7.10 9.24
C ALA A 175 -19.18 7.21 10.67
N ILE A 176 -19.23 6.08 11.38
CA ILE A 176 -19.85 5.96 12.71
C ILE A 176 -18.83 5.68 13.82
N ASP A 177 -17.56 5.60 13.52
CA ASP A 177 -16.45 5.31 14.46
C ASP A 177 -15.60 6.53 14.79
#